data_3e2bc3715184e183d001c720497d0460
#
_entry.id   3e2bc3715184e183d001c720497d0460
#
_cell.length_a   1.000
_cell.length_b   1.000
_cell.length_c   1.000
_cell.angle_alpha   90.00
_cell.angle_beta   90.00
_cell.angle_gamma   90.00
#
_symmetry.space_group_name_H-M   'P 1'
#
loop_
_entity.id
_entity.type
_entity.pdbx_description
1 polymer ?
#
loop_
_entity_poly.entity_id
_entity_poly.type
_entity_poly.pdbx_seq_one_letter_code
_entity_poly.pdbx_strand_id
1 'polypeptide(L)'
;MNFKEINPSPRTLMTPGPVEADPRVLRAMSAHILGQFDPEFTALMNETMEMERYLFQTKNQQTYVVDTTSRGGLETVLTGAICPGDKVLIPAFGRFGYLLAEILERCGAEITLLEREWGTVFEPEEIEEALKKDH
;
A
#
# COMPACT_ATOMS: atom_id res chain seq x y z
N MET A 1 5.77 37.99 13.42
CA MET A 1 6.51 36.88 12.76
C MET A 1 6.26 36.98 11.27
N ASN A 2 7.32 36.95 10.47
CA ASN A 2 7.19 37.00 9.00
C ASN A 2 7.40 35.58 8.46
N PHE A 3 6.34 34.92 8.05
CA PHE A 3 6.42 33.62 7.41
C PHE A 3 6.63 33.80 5.91
N LYS A 4 7.60 33.08 5.35
CA LYS A 4 7.83 33.05 3.92
C LYS A 4 6.97 31.99 3.26
N GLU A 5 6.50 32.28 2.06
CA GLU A 5 5.86 31.28 1.22
C GLU A 5 6.81 30.10 0.95
N ILE A 6 6.28 28.88 0.99
CA ILE A 6 7.06 27.69 0.71
C ILE A 6 7.29 27.59 -0.80
N ASN A 7 8.54 27.71 -1.20
CA ASN A 7 8.97 27.60 -2.60
C ASN A 7 10.24 26.72 -2.67
N PRO A 8 10.10 25.39 -2.57
CA PRO A 8 11.24 24.50 -2.60
C PRO A 8 11.87 24.45 -4.01
N SER A 9 13.18 24.26 -4.04
CA SER A 9 13.88 24.01 -5.31
C SER A 9 13.41 22.72 -5.95
N PRO A 10 13.28 22.63 -7.27
CA PRO A 10 12.95 21.40 -7.97
C PRO A 10 13.94 20.27 -7.61
N ARG A 11 13.42 19.08 -7.40
CA ARG A 11 14.17 17.84 -7.13
C ARG A 11 13.58 16.70 -7.92
N THR A 12 14.42 15.83 -8.45
CA THR A 12 13.96 14.54 -8.98
C THR A 12 14.02 13.52 -7.87
N LEU A 13 12.85 13.01 -7.47
CA LEU A 13 12.74 12.03 -6.41
C LEU A 13 12.68 10.62 -7.00
N MET A 14 13.71 9.83 -6.73
CA MET A 14 13.86 8.44 -7.21
C MET A 14 13.67 7.43 -6.07
N THR A 15 12.74 7.72 -5.16
CA THR A 15 12.47 6.90 -3.98
C THR A 15 11.05 6.34 -3.99
N PRO A 16 10.76 5.24 -3.26
CA PRO A 16 9.41 4.71 -3.14
C PRO A 16 8.47 5.59 -2.28
N GLY A 17 9.01 6.58 -1.61
CA GLY A 17 8.30 7.58 -0.82
C GLY A 17 9.26 8.43 0.00
N PRO A 18 9.20 9.75 -0.11
CA PRO A 18 8.33 10.56 -0.98
C PRO A 18 8.63 10.35 -2.46
N VAL A 19 7.61 10.53 -3.30
CA VAL A 19 7.68 10.35 -4.74
C VAL A 19 7.29 11.65 -5.45
N GLU A 20 7.86 11.87 -6.61
CA GLU A 20 7.48 12.99 -7.47
C GLU A 20 6.12 12.72 -8.12
N ALA A 21 5.14 13.57 -7.82
CA ALA A 21 3.81 13.44 -8.40
C ALA A 21 3.75 14.10 -9.79
N ASP A 22 3.07 13.44 -10.72
CA ASP A 22 2.80 14.02 -12.05
C ASP A 22 2.11 15.39 -11.90
N PRO A 23 2.47 16.40 -12.71
CA PRO A 23 1.83 17.72 -12.66
C PRO A 23 0.31 17.71 -12.80
N ARG A 24 -0.27 16.70 -13.47
CA ARG A 24 -1.74 16.52 -13.55
C ARG A 24 -2.34 16.19 -12.19
N VAL A 25 -1.66 15.35 -11.41
CA VAL A 25 -2.07 15.01 -10.04
C VAL A 25 -2.03 16.24 -9.15
N LEU A 26 -0.92 17.01 -9.19
CA LEU A 26 -0.79 18.22 -8.39
C LEU A 26 -1.88 19.26 -8.74
N ARG A 27 -2.23 19.41 -10.03
CA ARG A 27 -3.34 20.28 -10.43
C ARG A 27 -4.69 19.78 -9.92
N ALA A 28 -4.94 18.48 -9.97
CA ALA A 28 -6.17 17.90 -9.45
C ALA A 28 -6.30 18.11 -7.93
N MET A 29 -5.20 18.00 -7.18
CA MET A 29 -5.16 18.25 -5.75
C MET A 29 -5.44 19.73 -5.38
N SER A 30 -5.33 20.66 -6.32
CA SER A 30 -5.65 22.08 -6.11
C SER A 30 -7.09 22.45 -6.50
N ALA A 31 -7.92 21.48 -6.88
CA ALA A 31 -9.33 21.69 -7.18
C ALA A 31 -10.14 22.10 -5.94
N HIS A 32 -11.31 22.69 -6.15
CA HIS A 32 -12.23 23.01 -5.05
C HIS A 32 -12.65 21.73 -4.31
N ILE A 33 -12.77 21.85 -2.99
CA ILE A 33 -13.25 20.77 -2.14
C ILE A 33 -14.76 20.60 -2.38
N LEU A 34 -15.18 19.35 -2.63
CA LEU A 34 -16.57 18.96 -2.73
C LEU A 34 -17.09 18.48 -1.36
N GLY A 35 -18.38 18.67 -1.11
CA GLY A 35 -19.03 18.11 0.06
C GLY A 35 -19.19 16.60 -0.04
N GLN A 36 -19.06 15.88 1.06
CA GLN A 36 -19.14 14.40 1.10
C GLN A 36 -20.49 13.83 0.60
N PHE A 37 -21.55 14.62 0.63
CA PHE A 37 -22.89 14.24 0.13
C PHE A 37 -23.24 14.89 -1.20
N ASP A 38 -22.29 15.60 -1.80
CA ASP A 38 -22.48 16.21 -3.12
C ASP A 38 -22.62 15.11 -4.18
N PRO A 39 -23.61 15.21 -5.09
CA PRO A 39 -23.77 14.25 -6.19
C PRO A 39 -22.51 14.14 -7.08
N GLU A 40 -21.80 15.26 -7.28
CA GLU A 40 -20.56 15.27 -8.06
C GLU A 40 -19.46 14.50 -7.35
N PHE A 41 -19.34 14.62 -6.03
CA PHE A 41 -18.41 13.82 -5.26
C PHE A 41 -18.75 12.33 -5.30
N THR A 42 -20.02 11.98 -5.20
CA THR A 42 -20.48 10.59 -5.32
C THR A 42 -20.15 10.02 -6.71
N ALA A 43 -20.35 10.79 -7.77
CA ALA A 43 -19.99 10.39 -9.13
C ALA A 43 -18.47 10.15 -9.26
N LEU A 44 -17.65 11.06 -8.74
CA LEU A 44 -16.18 10.95 -8.71
C LEU A 44 -15.72 9.70 -7.95
N MET A 45 -16.32 9.42 -6.80
CA MET A 45 -15.99 8.21 -6.01
C MET A 45 -16.34 6.93 -6.76
N ASN A 46 -17.50 6.87 -7.41
CA ASN A 46 -17.91 5.70 -8.19
C ASN A 46 -16.97 5.47 -9.40
N GLU A 47 -16.58 6.53 -10.10
CA GLU A 47 -15.62 6.46 -11.19
C GLU A 47 -14.24 5.98 -10.70
N THR A 48 -13.80 6.47 -9.56
CA THR A 48 -12.55 6.04 -8.91
C THR A 48 -12.59 4.54 -8.58
N MET A 49 -13.69 4.07 -7.98
CA MET A 49 -13.87 2.64 -7.67
C MET A 49 -13.88 1.77 -8.93
N GLU A 50 -14.41 2.27 -10.05
CA GLU A 50 -14.39 1.57 -11.33
C GLU A 50 -12.97 1.47 -11.89
N MET A 51 -12.21 2.56 -11.84
CA MET A 51 -10.79 2.57 -12.22
C MET A 51 -9.96 1.63 -11.36
N GLU A 52 -10.20 1.57 -10.05
CA GLU A 52 -9.54 0.62 -9.13
C GLU A 52 -9.87 -0.83 -9.48
N ARG A 53 -11.13 -1.14 -9.81
CA ARG A 53 -11.50 -2.49 -10.30
C ARG A 53 -10.76 -2.88 -11.58
N TYR A 54 -10.59 -1.94 -12.49
CA TYR A 54 -9.79 -2.16 -13.70
C TYR A 54 -8.32 -2.41 -13.36
N LEU A 55 -7.74 -1.60 -12.47
CA LEU A 55 -6.34 -1.73 -12.05
C LEU A 55 -6.06 -3.09 -11.39
N PHE A 56 -6.92 -3.51 -10.46
CA PHE A 56 -6.79 -4.78 -9.75
C PHE A 56 -7.37 -5.98 -10.51
N GLN A 57 -7.92 -5.77 -11.71
CA GLN A 57 -8.57 -6.80 -12.53
C GLN A 57 -9.59 -7.63 -11.74
N THR A 58 -10.38 -6.95 -10.91
CA THR A 58 -11.40 -7.56 -10.06
C THR A 58 -12.82 -7.15 -10.44
N LYS A 59 -13.78 -7.98 -10.09
CA LYS A 59 -15.23 -7.69 -10.20
C LYS A 59 -15.85 -7.34 -8.84
N ASN A 60 -15.05 -7.25 -7.79
CA ASN A 60 -15.54 -6.91 -6.45
C ASN A 60 -16.15 -5.51 -6.45
N GLN A 61 -17.37 -5.40 -5.96
CA GLN A 61 -18.06 -4.11 -5.86
C GLN A 61 -17.41 -3.21 -4.82
N GLN A 62 -16.91 -3.79 -3.73
CA GLN A 62 -16.21 -3.09 -2.66
C GLN A 62 -14.70 -2.98 -2.98
N THR A 63 -14.38 -2.15 -3.96
CA THR A 63 -13.02 -1.80 -4.36
C THR A 63 -12.89 -0.29 -4.25
N TYR A 64 -12.13 0.20 -3.29
CA TYR A 64 -12.05 1.63 -2.97
C TYR A 64 -10.71 2.02 -2.37
N VAL A 65 -10.39 3.30 -2.45
CA VAL A 65 -9.21 3.89 -1.82
C VAL A 65 -9.45 4.03 -0.32
N VAL A 66 -8.49 3.61 0.48
CA VAL A 66 -8.50 3.83 1.93
C VAL A 66 -7.79 5.15 2.25
N ASP A 67 -8.47 6.05 2.95
CA ASP A 67 -7.91 7.33 3.37
C ASP A 67 -6.89 7.13 4.50
N THR A 68 -5.66 6.86 4.14
CA THR A 68 -4.57 6.60 5.08
C THR A 68 -3.21 6.81 4.42
N THR A 69 -2.14 6.68 5.21
CA THR A 69 -0.78 6.55 4.68
C THR A 69 -0.59 5.17 4.02
N SER A 70 0.45 5.01 3.19
CA SER A 70 0.78 3.71 2.60
C SER A 70 0.98 2.59 3.63
N ARG A 71 1.51 2.90 4.82
CA ARG A 71 1.62 1.93 5.92
C ARG A 71 0.28 1.54 6.50
N GLY A 72 -0.63 2.49 6.69
CA GLY A 72 -1.99 2.19 7.11
C GLY A 72 -2.76 1.39 6.04
N GLY A 73 -2.46 1.60 4.76
CA GLY A 73 -2.96 0.76 3.66
C GLY A 73 -2.48 -0.70 3.78
N LEU A 74 -1.19 -0.92 4.05
CA LEU A 74 -0.64 -2.26 4.32
C LEU A 74 -1.34 -2.91 5.52
N GLU A 75 -1.47 -2.19 6.62
CA GLU A 75 -2.16 -2.68 7.83
C GLU A 75 -3.62 -3.05 7.53
N THR A 76 -4.33 -2.21 6.78
CA THR A 76 -5.73 -2.46 6.38
C THR A 76 -5.86 -3.77 5.60
N VAL A 77 -4.98 -4.01 4.62
CA VAL A 77 -5.01 -5.25 3.82
C VAL A 77 -4.69 -6.46 4.67
N LEU A 78 -3.65 -6.39 5.50
CA LEU A 78 -3.21 -7.52 6.32
C LEU A 78 -4.23 -7.87 7.41
N THR A 79 -4.75 -6.88 8.14
CA THR A 79 -5.76 -7.12 9.17
C THR A 79 -7.10 -7.58 8.60
N GLY A 80 -7.39 -7.22 7.35
CA GLY A 80 -8.60 -7.68 6.65
C GLY A 80 -8.50 -9.10 6.07
N ALA A 81 -7.28 -9.58 5.84
CA ALA A 81 -7.04 -10.88 5.19
C ALA A 81 -6.64 -11.99 6.16
N ILE A 82 -6.07 -11.66 7.33
CA ILE A 82 -5.43 -12.61 8.24
C ILE A 82 -6.22 -12.74 9.53
N CYS A 83 -6.43 -13.99 9.94
CA CYS A 83 -7.01 -14.36 11.24
C CYS A 83 -5.93 -14.90 12.18
N PRO A 84 -6.16 -14.84 13.52
CA PRO A 84 -5.24 -15.46 14.48
C PRO A 84 -5.07 -16.97 14.20
N GLY A 85 -3.82 -17.42 14.16
CA GLY A 85 -3.47 -18.82 13.85
C GLY A 85 -3.26 -19.11 12.37
N ASP A 86 -3.50 -18.14 11.47
CA ASP A 86 -3.15 -18.31 10.04
C ASP A 86 -1.65 -18.39 9.87
N LYS A 87 -1.17 -19.31 9.04
CA LYS A 87 0.24 -19.43 8.68
C LYS A 87 0.60 -18.47 7.57
N VAL A 88 1.66 -17.70 7.76
CA VAL A 88 2.09 -16.69 6.78
C VAL A 88 3.59 -16.80 6.52
N LEU A 89 3.94 -16.99 5.25
CA LEU A 89 5.33 -16.96 4.79
C LEU A 89 5.71 -15.54 4.35
N ILE A 90 6.81 -15.02 4.89
CA ILE A 90 7.30 -13.68 4.59
C ILE A 90 8.73 -13.75 4.06
N PRO A 91 8.96 -13.50 2.76
CA PRO A 91 10.29 -13.28 2.22
C PRO A 91 10.77 -11.87 2.61
N ALA A 92 11.76 -11.78 3.50
CA ALA A 92 12.32 -10.52 3.98
C ALA A 92 13.73 -10.30 3.43
N PHE A 93 13.87 -9.34 2.54
CA PHE A 93 15.13 -8.87 1.97
C PHE A 93 15.28 -7.35 2.03
N GLY A 94 14.59 -6.73 2.99
CA GLY A 94 14.60 -5.30 3.26
C GLY A 94 13.65 -4.95 4.40
N ARG A 95 13.65 -3.66 4.77
CA ARG A 95 12.90 -3.14 5.93
C ARG A 95 11.40 -3.48 5.93
N PHE A 96 10.77 -3.49 4.75
CA PHE A 96 9.32 -3.70 4.66
C PHE A 96 8.93 -5.15 4.96
N GLY A 97 9.78 -6.15 4.66
CA GLY A 97 9.55 -7.53 5.07
C GLY A 97 9.39 -7.65 6.60
N TYR A 98 10.26 -7.03 7.36
CA TYR A 98 10.18 -7.01 8.82
C TYR A 98 8.97 -6.23 9.34
N LEU A 99 8.59 -5.12 8.68
CA LEU A 99 7.37 -4.39 9.02
C LEU A 99 6.12 -5.24 8.82
N LEU A 100 6.05 -5.99 7.72
CA LEU A 100 4.93 -6.91 7.47
C LEU A 100 4.87 -8.01 8.53
N ALA A 101 6.02 -8.59 8.89
CA ALA A 101 6.12 -9.59 9.97
C ALA A 101 5.57 -9.04 11.29
N GLU A 102 5.98 -7.83 11.67
CA GLU A 102 5.52 -7.18 12.90
C GLU A 102 4.01 -6.94 12.92
N ILE A 103 3.43 -6.51 11.81
CA ILE A 103 1.97 -6.31 11.70
C ILE A 103 1.24 -7.65 11.84
N LEU A 104 1.69 -8.67 11.13
CA LEU A 104 1.07 -10.00 11.10
C LEU A 104 1.19 -10.72 12.44
N GLU A 105 2.31 -10.57 13.15
CA GLU A 105 2.47 -11.08 14.50
C GLU A 105 1.43 -10.47 15.45
N ARG A 106 1.16 -9.17 15.34
CA ARG A 106 0.10 -8.49 16.11
C ARG A 106 -1.30 -8.97 15.73
N CYS A 107 -1.51 -9.44 14.51
CA CYS A 107 -2.76 -10.09 14.09
C CYS A 107 -2.90 -11.50 14.65
N GLY A 108 -1.85 -12.06 15.28
CA GLY A 108 -1.84 -13.42 15.82
C GLY A 108 -1.54 -14.49 14.78
N ALA A 109 -0.93 -14.14 13.65
CA ALA A 109 -0.48 -15.09 12.64
C ALA A 109 0.74 -15.90 13.11
N GLU A 110 0.87 -17.13 12.62
CA GLU A 110 2.07 -17.95 12.73
C GLU A 110 3.00 -17.63 11.56
N ILE A 111 4.14 -16.96 11.85
CA ILE A 111 5.00 -16.41 10.81
C ILE A 111 6.20 -17.31 10.55
N THR A 112 6.39 -17.66 9.28
CA THR A 112 7.64 -18.22 8.76
C THR A 112 8.40 -17.11 8.02
N LEU A 113 9.48 -16.62 8.60
CA LEU A 113 10.31 -15.57 8.04
C LEU A 113 11.46 -16.18 7.24
N LEU A 114 11.53 -15.90 5.95
CA LEU A 114 12.69 -16.18 5.10
C LEU A 114 13.53 -14.92 4.98
N GLU A 115 14.75 -14.98 5.48
CA GLU A 115 15.65 -13.83 5.47
C GLU A 115 16.70 -13.93 4.38
N ARG A 116 16.99 -12.80 3.75
CA ARG A 116 18.05 -12.66 2.76
C ARG A 116 18.74 -11.30 2.91
N GLU A 117 19.96 -11.24 2.42
CA GLU A 117 20.74 -10.01 2.39
C GLU A 117 20.02 -8.91 1.61
N TRP A 118 20.07 -7.68 2.13
CA TRP A 118 19.48 -6.52 1.49
C TRP A 118 20.11 -6.25 0.13
N GLY A 119 19.26 -5.92 -0.86
CA GLY A 119 19.68 -5.71 -2.23
C GLY A 119 19.69 -6.98 -3.09
N THR A 120 19.32 -8.12 -2.51
CA THR A 120 19.07 -9.37 -3.25
C THR A 120 17.57 -9.66 -3.36
N VAL A 121 17.18 -10.69 -4.10
CA VAL A 121 15.79 -11.14 -4.25
C VAL A 121 15.70 -12.65 -4.07
N PHE A 122 14.54 -13.16 -3.73
CA PHE A 122 14.25 -14.58 -3.72
C PHE A 122 13.85 -15.05 -5.11
N GLU A 123 14.32 -16.22 -5.50
CA GLU A 123 13.82 -16.90 -6.69
C GLU A 123 12.46 -17.57 -6.39
N PRO A 124 11.54 -17.67 -7.35
CA PRO A 124 10.22 -18.27 -7.15
C PRO A 124 10.28 -19.69 -6.56
N GLU A 125 11.28 -20.48 -6.98
CA GLU A 125 11.51 -21.85 -6.53
C GLU A 125 11.81 -21.94 -5.04
N GLU A 126 12.51 -20.97 -4.48
CA GLU A 126 12.83 -20.91 -3.04
C GLU A 126 11.56 -20.68 -2.21
N ILE A 127 10.67 -19.82 -2.70
CA ILE A 127 9.38 -19.56 -2.07
C ILE A 127 8.49 -20.82 -2.14
N GLU A 128 8.45 -21.48 -3.32
CA GLU A 128 7.71 -22.73 -3.51
C GLU A 128 8.19 -23.83 -2.57
N GLU A 129 9.52 -24.00 -2.42
CA GLU A 129 10.11 -24.98 -1.51
C GLU A 129 9.76 -24.68 -0.04
N ALA A 130 9.77 -23.39 0.34
CA ALA A 130 9.40 -23.00 1.69
C ALA A 130 7.92 -23.29 1.98
N LEU A 131 7.03 -22.98 1.05
CA LEU A 131 5.60 -23.27 1.15
C LEU A 131 5.34 -24.77 1.27
N LYS A 132 6.09 -25.63 0.55
CA LYS A 132 5.95 -27.09 0.62
C LYS A 132 6.39 -27.70 1.96
N LYS A 133 7.27 -27.00 2.70
CA LYS A 133 7.77 -27.48 4.00
C LYS A 133 6.81 -27.18 5.15
N ASP A 134 5.90 -26.26 4.97
CA ASP A 134 5.01 -25.74 6.02
C ASP A 134 3.58 -26.34 5.96
N HIS A 135 3.41 -27.41 5.19
CA HIS A 135 2.16 -28.17 5.08
C HIS A 135 2.14 -29.41 5.98
#